data_4f4aa2d68d2fb1a0d73b6d9f1bdba575
#
_entry.id   4f4aa2d68d2fb1a0d73b6d9f1bdba575
#
_cell.length_a   1.000
_cell.length_b   1.000
_cell.length_c   1.000
_cell.angle_alpha   90.00
_cell.angle_beta   90.00
_cell.angle_gamma   90.00
#
_symmetry.space_group_name_H-M   'P 1'
#
loop_
_entity.id
_entity.type
_entity.pdbx_description
1 polymer ?
#
loop_
_entity_poly.entity_id
_entity_poly.type
_entity_poly.pdbx_seq_one_letter_code
_entity_poly.pdbx_strand_id
1 'polypeptide(L)'
;MNSINGKNLEVHLEFSIGKKDYRIVRGIKPTIFEIYVDGVLLNQDAAARDYQKYLEDGILKLNYKSFTQIVILGSASFTPFMQLPVSHRREIIEDILDIQIFTVMNSVLKDKQAEIKTKITELDTAIDLGKNKVKLQQQYIVNLENDKQKKVEDVQKRILETTDEISQLNARIFSEKETEANLKSSISDSVEKRNKRTEMGNLIRKLSERITSHENSKQFYVEHDVCPTCSQGLHDDHKHSAISLHTHKLEEIRTAVQTLTVQHKDIETRLDEIAVIEEKISEHKSTIIELSASIIASQNYINKLQGDLSGSTVTETNLLSEKAILKDLAKDVVQHAEAKSQVTEEKHYLDIASVLLKDTGIKTKIIRQYLPVINKLVNKYLQAMDFFCHFELDETFNEKIKSRHRDEFSYASFSEGEKQRIDLALLFTWRTIAKMKNCASTNILLLDEVFDSSLDVNGTDYVMNLINTLGEETNVFVISHKGDLLFDKFRSVIKFEKNQNFSRIAT
;
A
#
# COMPACT_ATOMS: atom_id res chain seq x y z
N MET A 1 -29.31 28.15 4.53
CA MET A 1 -29.48 29.61 4.36
C MET A 1 -30.94 29.95 4.58
N ASN A 2 -31.24 30.97 5.34
CA ASN A 2 -32.62 31.38 5.58
C ASN A 2 -33.26 31.83 4.27
N SER A 3 -34.42 31.27 3.93
CA SER A 3 -35.15 31.60 2.68
C SER A 3 -35.60 33.06 2.58
N ILE A 4 -35.71 33.76 3.71
CA ILE A 4 -36.15 35.18 3.80
C ILE A 4 -34.96 36.11 3.54
N ASN A 5 -33.85 35.90 4.25
CA ASN A 5 -32.70 36.80 4.16
C ASN A 5 -31.84 36.49 2.93
N GLY A 6 -31.73 35.22 2.52
CA GLY A 6 -30.98 34.79 1.38
C GLY A 6 -29.47 35.08 1.39
N LYS A 7 -28.94 35.60 2.54
CA LYS A 7 -27.56 36.06 2.73
C LYS A 7 -27.13 35.94 4.17
N ASN A 8 -25.85 36.18 4.43
CA ASN A 8 -25.21 36.23 5.75
C ASN A 8 -25.39 34.94 6.57
N LEU A 9 -25.23 33.77 5.90
CA LEU A 9 -25.06 32.51 6.63
C LEU A 9 -23.61 32.41 7.06
N GLU A 10 -23.38 32.28 8.33
CA GLU A 10 -22.06 32.13 8.91
C GLU A 10 -22.09 31.03 9.97
N VAL A 11 -21.08 30.18 9.98
CA VAL A 11 -20.91 29.09 10.94
C VAL A 11 -19.48 29.15 11.47
N HIS A 12 -19.36 29.17 12.79
CA HIS A 12 -18.11 29.11 13.51
C HIS A 12 -17.97 27.74 14.19
N LEU A 13 -16.83 27.14 14.05
CA LEU A 13 -16.46 25.88 14.73
C LEU A 13 -15.12 26.07 15.43
N GLU A 14 -15.11 25.86 16.73
CA GLU A 14 -13.91 25.92 17.56
C GLU A 14 -13.60 24.54 18.14
N PHE A 15 -12.36 24.14 18.05
CA PHE A 15 -11.89 22.87 18.58
C PHE A 15 -10.39 22.92 18.85
N SER A 16 -9.91 21.99 19.69
CA SER A 16 -8.48 21.87 20.01
C SER A 16 -7.95 20.53 19.56
N ILE A 17 -6.74 20.50 19.00
CA ILE A 17 -5.99 19.28 18.71
C ILE A 17 -4.64 19.34 19.41
N GLY A 18 -4.44 18.48 20.42
CA GLY A 18 -3.26 18.52 21.26
C GLY A 18 -3.17 19.83 22.05
N LYS A 19 -2.19 20.69 21.72
CA LYS A 19 -1.97 21.99 22.39
C LYS A 19 -2.37 23.20 21.53
N LYS A 20 -2.97 22.96 20.36
CA LYS A 20 -3.35 24.03 19.43
C LYS A 20 -4.84 24.21 19.38
N ASP A 21 -5.28 25.45 19.39
CA ASP A 21 -6.67 25.82 19.25
C ASP A 21 -6.97 26.27 17.81
N TYR A 22 -8.03 25.72 17.26
CA TYR A 22 -8.45 25.98 15.89
C TYR A 22 -9.84 26.62 15.90
N ARG A 23 -10.01 27.61 15.05
CA ARG A 23 -11.32 28.18 14.73
C ARG A 23 -11.51 28.21 13.24
N ILE A 24 -12.60 27.62 12.76
CA ILE A 24 -12.97 27.59 11.35
C ILE A 24 -14.21 28.45 11.19
N VAL A 25 -14.18 29.37 10.24
CA VAL A 25 -15.31 30.18 9.86
C VAL A 25 -15.71 29.84 8.43
N ARG A 26 -16.99 29.50 8.26
CA ARG A 26 -17.60 29.23 6.95
C ARG A 26 -18.80 30.13 6.73
N GLY A 27 -18.86 30.75 5.54
CA GLY A 27 -19.97 31.62 5.19
C GLY A 27 -20.48 31.43 3.78
N ILE A 28 -21.77 31.77 3.60
CA ILE A 28 -22.43 31.84 2.29
C ILE A 28 -23.09 33.21 2.16
N LYS A 29 -22.71 33.94 1.10
CA LYS A 29 -23.15 35.29 0.79
C LYS A 29 -22.92 36.28 1.93
N PRO A 30 -21.64 36.64 2.18
CA PRO A 30 -20.47 36.39 1.36
C PRO A 30 -19.91 34.95 1.53
N THR A 31 -19.17 34.46 0.55
CA THR A 31 -18.44 33.21 0.68
C THR A 31 -17.22 33.46 1.57
N ILE A 32 -17.22 32.83 2.74
CA ILE A 32 -16.16 32.92 3.73
C ILE A 32 -15.61 31.50 3.97
N PHE A 33 -14.32 31.38 4.00
CA PHE A 33 -13.64 30.18 4.48
C PHE A 33 -12.31 30.59 5.12
N GLU A 34 -12.29 30.68 6.44
CA GLU A 34 -11.14 31.09 7.22
C GLU A 34 -10.76 30.02 8.23
N ILE A 35 -9.46 29.81 8.42
CA ILE A 35 -8.91 28.91 9.41
C ILE A 35 -7.97 29.71 10.30
N TYR A 36 -8.26 29.73 11.59
CA TYR A 36 -7.41 30.32 12.60
C TYR A 36 -6.73 29.26 13.42
N VAL A 37 -5.46 29.46 13.73
CA VAL A 37 -4.66 28.61 14.60
C VAL A 37 -4.12 29.48 15.73
N ASP A 38 -4.45 29.14 16.97
CA ASP A 38 -4.08 29.91 18.17
C ASP A 38 -4.45 31.40 18.02
N GLY A 39 -5.60 31.68 17.41
CA GLY A 39 -6.13 33.03 17.17
C GLY A 39 -5.54 33.74 15.95
N VAL A 40 -4.55 33.17 15.27
CA VAL A 40 -3.93 33.79 14.08
C VAL A 40 -4.54 33.18 12.81
N LEU A 41 -5.00 34.05 11.92
CA LEU A 41 -5.52 33.65 10.62
C LEU A 41 -4.39 33.02 9.77
N LEU A 42 -4.65 31.83 9.26
CA LEU A 42 -3.76 31.16 8.32
C LEU A 42 -3.70 31.93 7.00
N ASN A 43 -2.49 32.08 6.44
CA ASN A 43 -2.32 32.80 5.18
C ASN A 43 -3.10 32.14 4.04
N GLN A 44 -3.87 32.93 3.29
CA GLN A 44 -4.85 32.48 2.31
C GLN A 44 -4.40 32.73 0.85
N ASP A 45 -3.12 32.61 0.56
CA ASP A 45 -2.58 32.82 -0.81
C ASP A 45 -2.93 31.66 -1.79
N ALA A 46 -3.50 30.56 -1.28
CA ALA A 46 -3.89 29.40 -2.09
C ALA A 46 -5.38 29.37 -2.42
N ALA A 47 -5.78 28.63 -3.45
CA ALA A 47 -7.18 28.47 -3.82
C ALA A 47 -7.99 27.79 -2.71
N ALA A 48 -9.27 28.09 -2.57
CA ALA A 48 -10.16 27.55 -1.53
C ALA A 48 -10.18 26.01 -1.48
N ARG A 49 -9.90 25.34 -2.61
CA ARG A 49 -9.78 23.89 -2.71
C ARG A 49 -8.53 23.37 -1.98
N ASP A 50 -7.42 24.08 -2.04
CA ASP A 50 -6.18 23.70 -1.35
C ASP A 50 -6.32 23.91 0.16
N TYR A 51 -7.09 24.93 0.57
CA TYR A 51 -7.46 25.15 1.97
C TYR A 51 -8.32 24.04 2.55
N GLN A 52 -9.29 23.55 1.79
CA GLN A 52 -10.11 22.41 2.20
C GLN A 52 -9.24 21.18 2.38
N LYS A 53 -8.35 20.92 1.44
CA LYS A 53 -7.42 19.79 1.52
C LYS A 53 -6.44 19.94 2.68
N TYR A 54 -5.95 21.16 2.94
CA TYR A 54 -5.11 21.40 4.11
C TYR A 54 -5.85 21.17 5.43
N LEU A 55 -7.14 21.55 5.52
CA LEU A 55 -7.97 21.26 6.67
C LEU A 55 -8.14 19.75 6.88
N GLU A 56 -8.45 19.00 5.81
CA GLU A 56 -8.69 17.57 5.87
C GLU A 56 -7.41 16.78 6.16
N ASP A 57 -6.37 16.96 5.34
CA ASP A 57 -5.14 16.16 5.39
C ASP A 57 -4.14 16.68 6.45
N GLY A 58 -4.07 18.01 6.62
CA GLY A 58 -3.06 18.64 7.49
C GLY A 58 -3.52 18.78 8.94
N ILE A 59 -4.75 19.23 9.17
CA ILE A 59 -5.28 19.54 10.51
C ILE A 59 -6.06 18.36 11.06
N LEU A 60 -7.13 17.93 10.36
CA LEU A 60 -8.05 16.91 10.86
C LEU A 60 -7.50 15.50 10.66
N LYS A 61 -6.62 15.31 9.70
CA LYS A 61 -6.12 14.00 9.26
C LYS A 61 -7.25 13.01 8.92
N LEU A 62 -8.34 13.55 8.40
CA LEU A 62 -9.56 12.85 8.04
C LEU A 62 -10.21 13.55 6.85
N ASN A 63 -10.45 12.83 5.79
CA ASN A 63 -11.24 13.35 4.68
C ASN A 63 -12.74 13.39 5.04
N TYR A 64 -13.52 14.13 4.26
CA TYR A 64 -14.96 14.27 4.47
C TYR A 64 -15.72 12.94 4.53
N LYS A 65 -15.35 11.98 3.66
CA LYS A 65 -16.03 10.67 3.62
C LYS A 65 -15.81 9.88 4.90
N SER A 66 -14.56 9.82 5.37
CA SER A 66 -14.23 9.14 6.62
C SER A 66 -14.79 9.84 7.83
N PHE A 67 -14.77 11.18 7.84
CA PHE A 67 -15.38 11.98 8.89
C PHE A 67 -16.88 11.66 9.05
N THR A 68 -17.63 11.62 7.94
CA THR A 68 -19.05 11.27 7.99
C THR A 68 -19.32 9.88 8.51
N GLN A 69 -18.42 8.92 8.26
CA GLN A 69 -18.58 7.53 8.74
C GLN A 69 -18.23 7.34 10.22
N ILE A 70 -17.50 8.30 10.81
CA ILE A 70 -17.04 8.20 12.22
C ILE A 70 -17.84 9.11 13.13
N VAL A 71 -18.28 10.26 12.64
CA VAL A 71 -18.84 11.36 13.47
C VAL A 71 -20.34 11.51 13.28
N ILE A 72 -20.84 11.23 12.09
CA ILE A 72 -22.22 11.55 11.73
C ILE A 72 -22.96 10.29 11.30
N LEU A 73 -24.13 10.07 11.85
CA LEU A 73 -25.12 9.15 11.32
C LEU A 73 -26.42 9.90 11.16
N GLY A 74 -26.97 9.98 9.95
CA GLY A 74 -28.19 10.75 9.72
C GLY A 74 -28.82 10.51 8.35
N SER A 75 -30.05 10.98 8.19
CA SER A 75 -30.89 10.70 7.02
C SER A 75 -30.58 11.54 5.79
N ALA A 76 -30.12 12.79 5.96
CA ALA A 76 -30.13 13.76 4.84
C ALA A 76 -28.85 13.80 3.98
N SER A 77 -27.68 13.45 4.52
CA SER A 77 -26.38 13.53 3.81
C SER A 77 -25.47 12.33 4.04
N PHE A 78 -25.96 11.35 4.77
CA PHE A 78 -25.21 10.15 5.12
C PHE A 78 -25.53 9.01 4.16
N THR A 79 -24.52 8.49 3.51
CA THR A 79 -24.62 7.22 2.76
C THR A 79 -24.02 6.13 3.64
N PRO A 80 -24.81 5.11 4.06
CA PRO A 80 -24.31 4.01 4.86
C PRO A 80 -23.10 3.34 4.24
N PHE A 81 -22.16 2.92 5.05
CA PHE A 81 -20.91 2.30 4.60
C PHE A 81 -21.17 1.15 3.62
N MET A 82 -22.17 0.32 3.90
CA MET A 82 -22.51 -0.84 3.07
C MET A 82 -23.18 -0.47 1.73
N GLN A 83 -23.68 0.74 1.58
CA GLN A 83 -24.23 1.25 0.32
C GLN A 83 -23.17 1.94 -0.55
N LEU A 84 -21.99 2.21 0.02
CA LEU A 84 -20.88 2.79 -0.73
C LEU A 84 -20.29 1.77 -1.72
N PRO A 85 -19.80 2.22 -2.88
CA PRO A 85 -18.98 1.40 -3.76
C PRO A 85 -17.76 0.84 -3.02
N VAL A 86 -17.31 -0.36 -3.39
CA VAL A 86 -16.16 -1.05 -2.76
C VAL A 86 -14.90 -0.16 -2.71
N SER A 87 -14.65 0.61 -3.76
CA SER A 87 -13.52 1.55 -3.80
C SER A 87 -13.61 2.62 -2.71
N HIS A 88 -14.80 3.14 -2.42
CA HIS A 88 -15.00 4.13 -1.35
C HIS A 88 -14.93 3.49 0.03
N ARG A 89 -15.45 2.27 0.21
CA ARG A 89 -15.30 1.52 1.47
C ARG A 89 -13.82 1.32 1.80
N ARG A 90 -13.03 0.97 0.78
CA ARG A 90 -11.59 0.81 0.90
C ARG A 90 -10.89 2.13 1.30
N GLU A 91 -11.21 3.22 0.62
CA GLU A 91 -10.67 4.56 0.90
C GLU A 91 -10.90 4.97 2.36
N ILE A 92 -12.12 4.76 2.88
CA ILE A 92 -12.47 5.05 4.27
C ILE A 92 -11.65 4.21 5.25
N ILE A 93 -11.51 2.92 4.99
CA ILE A 93 -10.71 2.04 5.87
C ILE A 93 -9.23 2.39 5.82
N GLU A 94 -8.70 2.71 4.64
CA GLU A 94 -7.32 3.17 4.49
C GLU A 94 -7.06 4.48 5.27
N ASP A 95 -8.04 5.36 5.29
CA ASP A 95 -7.99 6.62 6.04
C ASP A 95 -8.04 6.37 7.56
N ILE A 96 -9.02 5.60 8.02
CA ILE A 96 -9.17 5.24 9.44
C ILE A 96 -7.93 4.50 9.98
N LEU A 97 -7.27 3.70 9.15
CA LEU A 97 -6.06 2.98 9.51
C LEU A 97 -4.78 3.82 9.36
N ASP A 98 -4.88 5.06 8.87
CA ASP A 98 -3.74 5.96 8.57
C ASP A 98 -2.69 5.32 7.65
N ILE A 99 -3.17 4.64 6.62
CA ILE A 99 -2.31 3.97 5.65
C ILE A 99 -2.31 4.67 4.28
N GLN A 100 -2.90 5.84 4.18
CA GLN A 100 -2.86 6.69 2.97
C GLN A 100 -1.44 7.10 2.59
N ILE A 101 -0.52 7.13 3.55
CA ILE A 101 0.90 7.40 3.29
C ILE A 101 1.46 6.51 2.18
N PHE A 102 1.04 5.24 2.10
CA PHE A 102 1.48 4.34 1.02
C PHE A 102 0.93 4.75 -0.35
N THR A 103 -0.21 5.42 -0.40
CA THR A 103 -0.75 5.99 -1.65
C THR A 103 0.11 7.16 -2.11
N VAL A 104 0.49 8.05 -1.20
CA VAL A 104 1.40 9.17 -1.47
C VAL A 104 2.78 8.64 -1.89
N MET A 105 3.32 7.67 -1.16
CA MET A 105 4.58 7.02 -1.53
C MET A 105 4.53 6.40 -2.93
N ASN A 106 3.41 5.74 -3.28
CA ASN A 106 3.23 5.17 -4.61
C ASN A 106 3.15 6.24 -5.71
N SER A 107 2.57 7.41 -5.42
CA SER A 107 2.57 8.55 -6.35
C SER A 107 4.00 9.05 -6.59
N VAL A 108 4.75 9.34 -5.51
CA VAL A 108 6.16 9.78 -5.61
C VAL A 108 7.00 8.74 -6.32
N LEU A 109 6.73 7.46 -6.07
CA LEU A 109 7.44 6.37 -6.73
C LEU A 109 7.18 6.33 -8.24
N LYS A 110 5.93 6.57 -8.68
CA LYS A 110 5.59 6.65 -10.10
C LYS A 110 6.32 7.78 -10.80
N ASP A 111 6.43 8.94 -10.15
CA ASP A 111 7.18 10.09 -10.68
C ASP A 111 8.66 9.73 -10.83
N LYS A 112 9.26 9.11 -9.82
CA LYS A 112 10.64 8.60 -9.89
C LYS A 112 10.83 7.53 -10.96
N GLN A 113 9.88 6.60 -11.10
CA GLN A 113 9.93 5.59 -12.17
C GLN A 113 9.87 6.23 -13.56
N ALA A 114 9.05 7.27 -13.74
CA ALA A 114 8.98 8.01 -14.99
C ALA A 114 10.31 8.72 -15.27
N GLU A 115 10.91 9.38 -14.28
CA GLU A 115 12.23 10.02 -14.39
C GLU A 115 13.32 9.01 -14.78
N ILE A 116 13.37 7.86 -14.10
CA ILE A 116 14.34 6.80 -14.39
C ILE A 116 14.14 6.22 -15.78
N LYS A 117 12.88 6.02 -16.19
CA LYS A 117 12.58 5.57 -17.56
C LYS A 117 13.10 6.55 -18.59
N THR A 118 12.94 7.85 -18.36
CA THR A 118 13.49 8.89 -19.25
C THR A 118 15.00 8.83 -19.28
N LYS A 119 15.66 8.74 -18.12
CA LYS A 119 17.12 8.59 -18.03
C LYS A 119 17.66 7.36 -18.78
N ILE A 120 16.96 6.22 -18.65
CA ILE A 120 17.34 5.01 -19.40
C ILE A 120 17.23 5.25 -20.90
N THR A 121 16.16 5.89 -21.37
CA THR A 121 15.98 6.20 -22.79
C THR A 121 17.06 7.16 -23.31
N GLU A 122 17.41 8.17 -22.52
CA GLU A 122 18.50 9.11 -22.84
C GLU A 122 19.84 8.39 -22.93
N LEU A 123 20.13 7.51 -21.95
CA LEU A 123 21.36 6.71 -21.95
C LEU A 123 21.39 5.71 -23.11
N ASP A 124 20.26 5.11 -23.48
CA ASP A 124 20.16 4.24 -24.65
C ASP A 124 20.46 5.01 -25.93
N THR A 125 19.87 6.19 -26.08
CA THR A 125 20.13 7.07 -27.22
C THR A 125 21.59 7.48 -27.28
N ALA A 126 22.18 7.83 -26.13
CA ALA A 126 23.60 8.22 -26.05
C ALA A 126 24.51 7.03 -26.41
N ILE A 127 24.20 5.83 -25.93
CA ILE A 127 24.91 4.59 -26.26
C ILE A 127 24.86 4.32 -27.77
N ASP A 128 23.67 4.41 -28.37
CA ASP A 128 23.48 4.12 -29.79
C ASP A 128 24.15 5.18 -30.67
N LEU A 129 24.06 6.44 -30.30
CA LEU A 129 24.79 7.53 -30.95
C LEU A 129 26.32 7.34 -30.81
N GLY A 130 26.78 6.96 -29.62
CA GLY A 130 28.17 6.64 -29.35
C GLY A 130 28.67 5.49 -30.21
N LYS A 131 27.93 4.40 -30.29
CA LYS A 131 28.22 3.22 -31.14
C LYS A 131 28.30 3.63 -32.63
N ASN A 132 27.37 4.45 -33.09
CA ASN A 132 27.38 4.95 -34.47
C ASN A 132 28.59 5.83 -34.76
N LYS A 133 28.96 6.74 -33.82
CA LYS A 133 30.18 7.55 -33.93
C LYS A 133 31.44 6.69 -33.98
N VAL A 134 31.52 5.70 -33.11
CA VAL A 134 32.62 4.71 -33.10
C VAL A 134 32.71 4.00 -34.44
N LYS A 135 31.57 3.54 -34.99
CA LYS A 135 31.52 2.87 -36.31
C LYS A 135 31.97 3.78 -37.46
N LEU A 136 31.48 5.02 -37.45
CA LEU A 136 31.88 6.02 -38.48
C LEU A 136 33.37 6.35 -38.39
N GLN A 137 33.89 6.55 -37.20
CA GLN A 137 35.29 6.79 -36.95
C GLN A 137 36.18 5.63 -37.39
N GLN A 138 35.73 4.39 -37.14
CA GLN A 138 36.40 3.18 -37.62
C GLN A 138 36.46 3.14 -39.17
N GLN A 139 35.36 3.47 -39.84
CA GLN A 139 35.30 3.50 -41.29
C GLN A 139 36.22 4.54 -41.87
N TYR A 140 36.32 5.73 -41.24
CA TYR A 140 37.21 6.81 -41.63
C TYR A 140 38.67 6.37 -41.53
N ILE A 141 39.07 5.73 -40.45
CA ILE A 141 40.42 5.18 -40.25
C ILE A 141 40.77 4.15 -41.34
N VAL A 142 39.83 3.20 -41.62
CA VAL A 142 40.03 2.18 -42.65
C VAL A 142 40.20 2.81 -44.05
N ASN A 143 39.44 3.86 -44.36
CA ASN A 143 39.59 4.56 -45.64
C ASN A 143 40.96 5.26 -45.79
N LEU A 144 41.50 5.85 -44.70
CA LEU A 144 42.82 6.42 -44.66
C LEU A 144 43.92 5.37 -44.83
N GLU A 145 43.70 4.15 -44.43
CA GLU A 145 44.61 3.01 -44.51
C GLU A 145 44.66 2.38 -45.91
N ASN A 146 43.55 2.38 -46.65
CA ASN A 146 43.46 1.85 -48.01
C ASN A 146 44.30 2.61 -49.05
N ASP A 147 44.67 3.83 -48.76
CA ASP A 147 45.49 4.66 -49.69
C ASP A 147 47.00 4.31 -49.69
N LYS A 148 47.43 3.37 -48.85
CA LYS A 148 48.85 3.02 -48.72
C LYS A 148 49.16 1.50 -48.79
N GLN A 149 48.57 0.84 -49.71
CA GLN A 149 48.53 -0.63 -49.82
C GLN A 149 49.87 -1.39 -50.11
N LYS A 150 51.05 -0.78 -50.03
CA LYS A 150 52.31 -1.45 -50.40
C LYS A 150 53.22 -1.99 -49.30
N LYS A 151 52.79 -1.93 -48.01
CA LYS A 151 53.58 -2.46 -46.90
C LYS A 151 52.88 -3.63 -46.16
N VAL A 152 52.07 -4.37 -46.85
CA VAL A 152 51.00 -5.21 -46.27
C VAL A 152 51.47 -6.58 -45.71
N GLU A 153 52.54 -7.17 -46.17
CA GLU A 153 52.84 -8.58 -45.88
C GLU A 153 53.27 -8.85 -44.43
N ASP A 154 54.10 -8.04 -43.81
CA ASP A 154 54.52 -8.27 -42.42
C ASP A 154 53.44 -7.99 -41.39
N VAL A 155 52.57 -7.11 -41.69
CA VAL A 155 51.49 -6.72 -40.78
C VAL A 155 50.30 -7.67 -40.96
N GLN A 156 50.05 -8.20 -42.16
CA GLN A 156 49.00 -9.22 -42.35
C GLN A 156 49.21 -10.43 -41.46
N LYS A 157 50.44 -10.85 -41.18
CA LYS A 157 50.74 -11.95 -40.26
C LYS A 157 50.32 -11.59 -38.83
N ARG A 158 50.60 -10.35 -38.35
CA ARG A 158 50.18 -9.89 -37.02
C ARG A 158 48.67 -9.70 -36.93
N ILE A 159 48.03 -9.23 -38.00
CA ILE A 159 46.57 -9.15 -38.07
C ILE A 159 45.92 -10.53 -37.98
N LEU A 160 46.51 -11.52 -38.66
CA LEU A 160 46.05 -12.91 -38.57
C LEU A 160 46.17 -13.48 -37.15
N GLU A 161 47.31 -13.25 -36.48
CA GLU A 161 47.50 -13.68 -35.08
C GLU A 161 46.48 -13.05 -34.11
N THR A 162 46.22 -11.76 -34.25
CA THR A 162 45.25 -11.07 -33.41
C THR A 162 43.78 -11.50 -33.72
N THR A 163 43.51 -11.86 -34.97
CA THR A 163 42.22 -12.43 -35.38
C THR A 163 41.99 -13.78 -34.75
N ASP A 164 43.05 -14.58 -34.60
CA ASP A 164 42.99 -15.85 -33.91
C ASP A 164 42.74 -15.68 -32.39
N GLU A 165 43.40 -14.69 -31.78
CA GLU A 165 43.08 -14.29 -30.37
C GLU A 165 41.60 -13.90 -30.15
N ILE A 166 41.05 -13.10 -31.06
CA ILE A 166 39.63 -12.73 -31.03
C ILE A 166 38.70 -13.97 -31.11
N SER A 167 39.12 -14.93 -31.98
CA SER A 167 38.39 -16.18 -32.11
C SER A 167 38.38 -16.97 -30.79
N GLN A 168 39.53 -17.04 -30.11
CA GLN A 168 39.65 -17.71 -28.80
C GLN A 168 38.83 -17.04 -27.72
N LEU A 169 38.82 -15.68 -27.69
CA LEU A 169 37.98 -14.90 -26.75
C LEU A 169 36.49 -15.12 -27.01
N ASN A 170 36.09 -15.21 -28.27
CA ASN A 170 34.70 -15.52 -28.63
C ASN A 170 34.28 -16.91 -28.18
N ALA A 171 35.19 -17.93 -28.29
CA ALA A 171 34.94 -19.24 -27.79
C ALA A 171 34.76 -19.26 -26.25
N ARG A 172 35.54 -18.43 -25.55
CA ARG A 172 35.36 -18.25 -24.09
C ARG A 172 34.04 -17.58 -23.76
N ILE A 173 33.66 -16.54 -24.48
CA ILE A 173 32.32 -15.87 -24.29
C ILE A 173 31.20 -16.89 -24.51
N PHE A 174 31.33 -17.75 -25.50
CA PHE A 174 30.33 -18.80 -25.75
C PHE A 174 30.24 -19.78 -24.56
N SER A 175 31.39 -20.23 -24.05
CA SER A 175 31.43 -21.07 -22.85
C SER A 175 30.84 -20.42 -21.61
N GLU A 176 31.14 -19.14 -21.39
CA GLU A 176 30.58 -18.38 -20.26
C GLU A 176 29.06 -18.22 -20.39
N LYS A 177 28.56 -17.95 -21.60
CA LYS A 177 27.11 -17.87 -21.88
C LYS A 177 26.40 -19.18 -21.67
N GLU A 178 27.03 -20.31 -22.02
CA GLU A 178 26.49 -21.63 -21.80
C GLU A 178 26.39 -21.94 -20.29
N THR A 179 27.42 -21.58 -19.53
CA THR A 179 27.43 -21.73 -18.06
C THR A 179 26.33 -20.86 -17.42
N GLU A 180 26.20 -19.63 -17.85
CA GLU A 180 25.12 -18.73 -17.39
C GLU A 180 23.72 -19.34 -17.68
N ALA A 181 23.52 -19.89 -18.87
CA ALA A 181 22.25 -20.53 -19.24
C ALA A 181 21.95 -21.76 -18.39
N ASN A 182 22.96 -22.60 -18.12
CA ASN A 182 22.83 -23.77 -17.24
C ASN A 182 22.48 -23.38 -15.82
N LEU A 183 23.14 -22.35 -15.27
CA LEU A 183 22.81 -21.80 -13.95
C LEU A 183 21.38 -21.24 -13.89
N LYS A 184 20.96 -20.52 -14.91
CA LYS A 184 19.56 -20.02 -15.01
C LYS A 184 18.55 -21.15 -15.05
N SER A 185 18.84 -22.22 -15.79
CA SER A 185 17.95 -23.39 -15.85
C SER A 185 17.85 -24.10 -14.50
N SER A 186 18.96 -24.13 -13.73
CA SER A 186 19.01 -24.76 -12.40
C SER A 186 18.19 -24.02 -11.33
N ILE A 187 17.85 -22.77 -11.59
CA ILE A 187 17.02 -21.93 -10.71
C ILE A 187 15.65 -21.58 -11.31
N SER A 188 15.22 -22.37 -12.31
CA SER A 188 13.90 -22.17 -12.94
C SER A 188 12.73 -22.25 -11.93
N ASP A 189 12.97 -22.93 -10.82
CA ASP A 189 12.04 -23.05 -9.70
C ASP A 189 12.01 -21.82 -8.77
N SER A 190 12.85 -20.79 -9.02
CA SER A 190 13.04 -19.65 -8.13
C SER A 190 11.74 -18.89 -7.83
N VAL A 191 10.95 -18.62 -8.85
CA VAL A 191 9.67 -17.90 -8.72
C VAL A 191 8.66 -18.76 -7.94
N GLU A 192 8.58 -20.05 -8.27
CA GLU A 192 7.71 -21.00 -7.56
C GLU A 192 8.09 -21.09 -6.08
N LYS A 193 9.38 -21.23 -5.79
CA LYS A 193 9.87 -21.32 -4.40
C LYS A 193 9.63 -20.04 -3.61
N ARG A 194 9.85 -18.86 -4.20
CA ARG A 194 9.54 -17.57 -3.57
C ARG A 194 8.05 -17.44 -3.25
N ASN A 195 7.19 -17.79 -4.20
CA ASN A 195 5.74 -17.78 -3.98
C ASN A 195 5.35 -18.77 -2.87
N LYS A 196 5.86 -19.99 -2.94
CA LYS A 196 5.59 -21.06 -1.98
C LYS A 196 6.07 -20.71 -0.57
N ARG A 197 7.24 -20.05 -0.44
CA ARG A 197 7.71 -19.49 0.84
C ARG A 197 6.70 -18.52 1.43
N THR A 198 6.22 -17.59 0.59
CA THR A 198 5.25 -16.57 1.02
C THR A 198 3.92 -17.20 1.43
N GLU A 199 3.42 -18.16 0.65
CA GLU A 199 2.19 -18.90 0.97
C GLU A 199 2.32 -19.70 2.26
N MET A 200 3.43 -20.41 2.42
CA MET A 200 3.67 -21.21 3.63
C MET A 200 3.87 -20.33 4.85
N GLY A 201 4.63 -19.24 4.75
CA GLY A 201 4.78 -18.28 5.83
C GLY A 201 3.43 -17.69 6.28
N ASN A 202 2.56 -17.37 5.32
CA ASN A 202 1.21 -16.92 5.61
C ASN A 202 0.34 -18.01 6.27
N LEU A 203 0.51 -19.27 5.84
CA LEU A 203 -0.22 -20.40 6.40
C LEU A 203 0.25 -20.71 7.83
N ILE A 204 1.56 -20.73 8.06
CA ILE A 204 2.16 -20.91 9.39
C ILE A 204 1.62 -19.83 10.34
N ARG A 205 1.62 -18.56 9.91
CA ARG A 205 1.07 -17.47 10.72
C ARG A 205 -0.40 -17.70 11.07
N LYS A 206 -1.25 -18.00 10.06
CA LYS A 206 -2.68 -18.30 10.30
C LYS A 206 -2.90 -19.45 11.26
N LEU A 207 -2.08 -20.51 11.14
CA LEU A 207 -2.17 -21.64 12.03
C LEU A 207 -1.68 -21.29 13.44
N SER A 208 -0.65 -20.45 13.57
CA SER A 208 -0.16 -19.94 14.86
C SER A 208 -1.20 -19.07 15.55
N GLU A 209 -1.91 -18.22 14.80
CA GLU A 209 -3.05 -17.45 15.33
C GLU A 209 -4.19 -18.36 15.84
N ARG A 210 -4.44 -19.46 15.10
CA ARG A 210 -5.41 -20.49 15.55
C ARG A 210 -4.95 -21.22 16.81
N ILE A 211 -3.67 -21.51 16.93
CA ILE A 211 -3.08 -22.07 18.16
C ILE A 211 -3.41 -21.15 19.33
N THR A 212 -3.07 -19.86 19.21
CA THR A 212 -3.36 -18.87 20.27
C THR A 212 -4.84 -18.79 20.60
N SER A 213 -5.71 -18.84 19.59
CA SER A 213 -7.16 -18.85 19.79
C SER A 213 -7.63 -20.09 20.55
N HIS A 214 -7.13 -21.26 20.18
CA HIS A 214 -7.48 -22.51 20.88
C HIS A 214 -6.86 -22.59 22.27
N GLU A 215 -5.66 -22.06 22.47
CA GLU A 215 -5.03 -21.93 23.79
C GLU A 215 -5.88 -21.05 24.71
N ASN A 216 -6.27 -19.86 24.22
CA ASN A 216 -7.14 -18.94 24.97
C ASN A 216 -8.49 -19.60 25.29
N SER A 217 -9.08 -20.30 24.30
CA SER A 217 -10.34 -21.00 24.52
C SER A 217 -10.20 -22.14 25.53
N LYS A 218 -9.12 -22.90 25.45
CA LYS A 218 -8.82 -23.95 26.44
C LYS A 218 -8.65 -23.35 27.84
N GLN A 219 -7.86 -22.27 27.93
CA GLN A 219 -7.57 -21.58 29.19
C GLN A 219 -8.85 -21.01 29.81
N PHE A 220 -9.73 -20.45 29.00
CA PHE A 220 -11.04 -20.01 29.43
C PHE A 220 -11.83 -21.12 30.17
N TYR A 221 -11.86 -22.33 29.59
CA TYR A 221 -12.54 -23.46 30.23
C TYR A 221 -11.83 -24.03 31.45
N VAL A 222 -10.51 -23.81 31.54
CA VAL A 222 -9.71 -24.19 32.72
C VAL A 222 -9.95 -23.24 33.88
N GLU A 223 -10.01 -21.94 33.61
CA GLU A 223 -10.01 -20.89 34.64
C GLU A 223 -11.42 -20.54 35.15
N HIS A 224 -12.48 -20.89 34.40
CA HIS A 224 -13.83 -20.46 34.75
C HIS A 224 -14.73 -21.64 35.02
N ASP A 225 -15.41 -21.61 36.18
CA ASP A 225 -16.48 -22.54 36.55
C ASP A 225 -17.86 -22.01 36.18
N VAL A 226 -17.93 -20.69 35.95
CA VAL A 226 -19.12 -19.98 35.53
C VAL A 226 -18.79 -19.11 34.36
N CYS A 227 -19.59 -19.13 33.32
CA CYS A 227 -19.39 -18.29 32.15
C CYS A 227 -19.48 -16.82 32.56
N PRO A 228 -18.40 -16.01 32.39
CA PRO A 228 -18.41 -14.60 32.78
C PRO A 228 -19.35 -13.73 31.94
N THR A 229 -19.80 -14.25 30.79
CA THR A 229 -20.68 -13.50 29.88
C THR A 229 -22.17 -13.74 30.18
N CYS A 230 -22.58 -14.96 30.51
CA CYS A 230 -23.98 -15.29 30.74
C CYS A 230 -24.27 -15.82 32.14
N SER A 231 -23.29 -15.89 33.03
CA SER A 231 -23.39 -16.35 34.44
C SER A 231 -23.96 -17.76 34.61
N GLN A 232 -23.92 -18.55 33.53
CA GLN A 232 -24.32 -19.98 33.62
C GLN A 232 -23.13 -20.81 34.10
N GLY A 233 -23.42 -21.79 34.98
CA GLY A 233 -22.42 -22.77 35.41
C GLY A 233 -21.97 -23.64 34.25
N LEU A 234 -20.69 -23.80 34.15
CA LEU A 234 -20.08 -24.69 33.16
C LEU A 234 -20.00 -26.10 33.78
N HIS A 235 -20.83 -27.01 33.32
CA HIS A 235 -20.80 -28.40 33.77
C HIS A 235 -19.44 -29.06 33.49
N ASP A 236 -18.93 -29.82 34.43
CA ASP A 236 -17.61 -30.46 34.36
C ASP A 236 -17.46 -31.33 33.11
N ASP A 237 -18.48 -32.10 32.75
CA ASP A 237 -18.47 -32.92 31.52
C ASP A 237 -18.29 -32.05 30.26
N HIS A 238 -18.93 -30.90 30.22
CA HIS A 238 -18.83 -29.99 29.10
C HIS A 238 -17.44 -29.31 29.07
N LYS A 239 -16.91 -28.93 30.25
CA LYS A 239 -15.54 -28.38 30.38
C LYS A 239 -14.50 -29.40 29.91
N HIS A 240 -14.58 -30.63 30.43
CA HIS A 240 -13.66 -31.71 30.05
C HIS A 240 -13.73 -32.00 28.55
N SER A 241 -14.90 -32.06 27.97
CA SER A 241 -15.09 -32.28 26.56
C SER A 241 -14.50 -31.12 25.72
N ALA A 242 -14.75 -29.88 26.12
CA ALA A 242 -14.24 -28.71 25.44
C ALA A 242 -12.71 -28.62 25.55
N ILE A 243 -12.15 -28.85 26.74
CA ILE A 243 -10.68 -28.85 26.94
C ILE A 243 -10.02 -29.95 26.11
N SER A 244 -10.62 -31.16 26.09
CA SER A 244 -10.12 -32.28 25.29
C SER A 244 -10.15 -31.94 23.80
N LEU A 245 -11.27 -31.39 23.30
CA LEU A 245 -11.42 -30.96 21.94
C LEU A 245 -10.35 -29.91 21.52
N HIS A 246 -10.18 -28.87 22.35
CA HIS A 246 -9.20 -27.84 22.09
C HIS A 246 -7.77 -28.38 22.19
N THR A 247 -7.51 -29.31 23.10
CA THR A 247 -6.19 -29.95 23.23
C THR A 247 -5.87 -30.78 21.99
N HIS A 248 -6.81 -31.61 21.52
CA HIS A 248 -6.63 -32.40 20.31
C HIS A 248 -6.38 -31.50 19.08
N LYS A 249 -7.19 -30.45 18.92
CA LYS A 249 -6.99 -29.48 17.84
C LYS A 249 -5.66 -28.76 17.94
N LEU A 250 -5.20 -28.44 19.13
CA LEU A 250 -3.88 -27.84 19.34
C LEU A 250 -2.76 -28.78 18.92
N GLU A 251 -2.84 -30.06 19.24
CA GLU A 251 -1.84 -31.06 18.83
C GLU A 251 -1.82 -31.20 17.30
N GLU A 252 -2.99 -31.33 16.67
CA GLU A 252 -3.08 -31.39 15.21
C GLU A 252 -2.48 -30.16 14.53
N ILE A 253 -2.86 -28.95 15.00
CA ILE A 253 -2.36 -27.70 14.40
C ILE A 253 -0.87 -27.53 14.68
N ARG A 254 -0.39 -27.87 15.88
CA ARG A 254 1.05 -27.80 16.21
C ARG A 254 1.87 -28.73 15.34
N THR A 255 1.40 -29.96 15.12
CA THR A 255 2.05 -30.94 14.21
C THR A 255 2.08 -30.38 12.78
N ALA A 256 0.95 -29.81 12.32
CA ALA A 256 0.89 -29.17 11.00
C ALA A 256 1.84 -27.98 10.89
N VAL A 257 1.89 -27.12 11.90
CA VAL A 257 2.84 -25.98 11.94
C VAL A 257 4.27 -26.47 11.94
N GLN A 258 4.58 -27.49 12.72
CA GLN A 258 5.93 -28.06 12.76
C GLN A 258 6.35 -28.61 11.38
N THR A 259 5.46 -29.38 10.74
CA THR A 259 5.69 -29.89 9.38
C THR A 259 5.90 -28.76 8.37
N LEU A 260 5.03 -27.75 8.41
CA LEU A 260 5.13 -26.59 7.53
C LEU A 260 6.38 -25.77 7.80
N THR A 261 6.80 -25.66 9.06
CA THR A 261 8.02 -24.94 9.44
C THR A 261 9.26 -25.64 8.89
N VAL A 262 9.29 -26.98 8.95
CA VAL A 262 10.37 -27.75 8.33
C VAL A 262 10.40 -27.52 6.82
N GLN A 263 9.26 -27.66 6.17
CA GLN A 263 9.15 -27.43 4.72
C GLN A 263 9.47 -25.98 4.33
N HIS A 264 9.08 -25.01 5.15
CA HIS A 264 9.42 -23.60 4.95
C HIS A 264 10.94 -23.40 5.03
N LYS A 265 11.58 -24.01 6.01
CA LYS A 265 13.04 -23.98 6.18
C LYS A 265 13.76 -24.62 4.99
N ASP A 266 13.25 -25.74 4.48
CA ASP A 266 13.81 -26.40 3.27
C ASP A 266 13.72 -25.47 2.06
N ILE A 267 12.61 -24.76 1.93
CA ILE A 267 12.45 -23.76 0.86
C ILE A 267 13.39 -22.57 1.07
N GLU A 268 13.57 -22.09 2.29
CA GLU A 268 14.56 -21.04 2.61
C GLU A 268 15.96 -21.47 2.23
N THR A 269 16.35 -22.69 2.63
CA THR A 269 17.66 -23.26 2.24
C THR A 269 17.81 -23.29 0.71
N ARG A 270 16.75 -23.72 0.01
CA ARG A 270 16.75 -23.70 -1.46
C ARG A 270 16.84 -22.30 -2.05
N LEU A 271 16.21 -21.32 -1.45
CA LEU A 271 16.28 -19.91 -1.87
C LEU A 271 17.67 -19.30 -1.60
N ASP A 272 18.33 -19.70 -0.52
CA ASP A 272 19.71 -19.30 -0.24
C ASP A 272 20.66 -19.90 -1.30
N GLU A 273 20.45 -21.17 -1.68
CA GLU A 273 21.18 -21.78 -2.80
C GLU A 273 20.94 -21.00 -4.12
N ILE A 274 19.69 -20.65 -4.39
CA ILE A 274 19.31 -19.85 -5.56
C ILE A 274 20.01 -18.48 -5.53
N ALA A 275 20.06 -17.82 -4.38
CA ALA A 275 20.73 -16.53 -4.23
C ALA A 275 22.23 -16.62 -4.55
N VAL A 276 22.89 -17.69 -4.09
CA VAL A 276 24.29 -17.93 -4.44
C VAL A 276 24.46 -18.19 -5.94
N ILE A 277 23.50 -18.88 -6.56
CA ILE A 277 23.53 -19.11 -8.02
C ILE A 277 23.26 -17.82 -8.78
N GLU A 278 22.32 -16.98 -8.31
CA GLU A 278 22.06 -15.65 -8.89
C GLU A 278 23.30 -14.75 -8.82
N GLU A 279 24.04 -14.82 -7.72
CA GLU A 279 25.34 -14.13 -7.59
C GLU A 279 26.34 -14.63 -8.63
N LYS A 280 26.48 -15.95 -8.77
CA LYS A 280 27.33 -16.55 -9.81
C LYS A 280 26.89 -16.14 -11.22
N ILE A 281 25.59 -16.13 -11.48
CA ILE A 281 25.04 -15.65 -12.76
C ILE A 281 25.48 -14.19 -13.00
N SER A 282 25.46 -13.36 -11.95
CA SER A 282 25.94 -11.97 -12.04
C SER A 282 27.44 -11.90 -12.31
N GLU A 283 28.24 -12.76 -11.69
CA GLU A 283 29.70 -12.85 -11.95
C GLU A 283 29.98 -13.26 -13.40
N HIS A 284 29.31 -14.30 -13.91
CA HIS A 284 29.47 -14.72 -15.31
C HIS A 284 29.08 -13.63 -16.30
N LYS A 285 28.00 -12.85 -16.00
CA LYS A 285 27.65 -11.68 -16.81
C LYS A 285 28.74 -10.61 -16.82
N SER A 286 29.35 -10.36 -15.66
CA SER A 286 30.47 -9.41 -15.56
C SER A 286 31.65 -9.85 -16.42
N THR A 287 32.01 -11.14 -16.33
CA THR A 287 33.08 -11.72 -17.13
C THR A 287 32.82 -11.63 -18.65
N ILE A 288 31.57 -11.85 -19.08
CA ILE A 288 31.18 -11.69 -20.49
C ILE A 288 31.39 -10.24 -20.95
N ILE A 289 31.06 -9.26 -20.10
CA ILE A 289 31.28 -7.84 -20.39
C ILE A 289 32.77 -7.54 -20.50
N GLU A 290 33.60 -8.05 -19.59
CA GLU A 290 35.05 -7.88 -19.60
C GLU A 290 35.69 -8.51 -20.85
N LEU A 291 35.31 -9.75 -21.20
CA LEU A 291 35.80 -10.43 -22.39
C LEU A 291 35.36 -9.71 -23.67
N SER A 292 34.14 -9.16 -23.70
CA SER A 292 33.66 -8.35 -24.84
C SER A 292 34.46 -7.05 -24.99
N ALA A 293 34.81 -6.41 -23.86
CA ALA A 293 35.68 -5.24 -23.87
C ALA A 293 37.10 -5.58 -24.35
N SER A 294 37.61 -6.80 -24.01
CA SER A 294 38.90 -7.28 -24.50
C SER A 294 38.91 -7.50 -26.02
N ILE A 295 37.82 -8.01 -26.58
CA ILE A 295 37.64 -8.16 -28.03
C ILE A 295 37.71 -6.78 -28.73
N ILE A 296 37.00 -5.80 -28.17
CA ILE A 296 37.03 -4.44 -28.69
C ILE A 296 38.44 -3.86 -28.59
N ALA A 297 39.13 -4.10 -27.48
CA ALA A 297 40.53 -3.68 -27.32
C ALA A 297 41.45 -4.32 -28.35
N SER A 298 41.27 -5.64 -28.61
CA SER A 298 42.04 -6.38 -29.63
C SER A 298 41.72 -5.90 -31.04
N GLN A 299 40.47 -5.55 -31.36
CA GLN A 299 40.10 -4.93 -32.64
C GLN A 299 40.73 -3.56 -32.83
N ASN A 300 40.77 -2.74 -31.76
CA ASN A 300 41.42 -1.44 -31.80
C ASN A 300 42.93 -1.58 -32.02
N TYR A 301 43.51 -2.69 -31.52
CA TYR A 301 44.93 -2.97 -31.76
C TYR A 301 45.21 -3.39 -33.22
N ILE A 302 44.34 -4.17 -33.87
CA ILE A 302 44.40 -4.51 -35.30
C ILE A 302 44.42 -3.19 -36.13
N ASN A 303 43.49 -2.29 -35.81
CA ASN A 303 43.40 -1.00 -36.50
C ASN A 303 44.68 -0.15 -36.30
N LYS A 304 45.31 -0.25 -35.12
CA LYS A 304 46.61 0.44 -34.88
C LYS A 304 47.73 -0.16 -35.72
N LEU A 305 47.84 -1.49 -35.80
CA LEU A 305 48.84 -2.15 -36.62
C LEU A 305 48.68 -1.85 -38.12
N GLN A 306 47.44 -1.71 -38.59
CA GLN A 306 47.14 -1.27 -39.96
C GLN A 306 47.56 0.17 -40.24
N GLY A 307 47.47 1.03 -39.21
CA GLY A 307 47.89 2.42 -39.30
C GLY A 307 49.41 2.62 -39.27
N ASP A 308 50.12 1.77 -38.53
CA ASP A 308 51.58 1.74 -38.49
C ASP A 308 52.18 1.38 -39.86
N LEU A 309 51.40 0.72 -40.73
CA LEU A 309 51.79 0.36 -42.11
C LEU A 309 51.86 1.56 -43.06
N SER A 310 51.18 2.61 -42.77
CA SER A 310 51.03 3.73 -43.71
C SER A 310 52.17 4.74 -43.70
N GLY A 311 53.13 4.59 -42.81
CA GLY A 311 54.51 5.12 -42.76
C GLY A 311 54.85 6.49 -43.34
N SER A 312 54.05 7.53 -43.15
CA SER A 312 54.52 8.90 -43.19
C SER A 312 54.20 9.62 -41.88
N THR A 313 55.17 10.32 -41.33
CA THR A 313 55.09 10.97 -40.02
C THR A 313 53.85 11.89 -39.81
N VAL A 314 53.36 12.51 -40.87
CA VAL A 314 52.16 13.37 -40.84
C VAL A 314 50.87 12.49 -40.78
N THR A 315 50.87 11.34 -41.43
CA THR A 315 49.73 10.39 -41.41
C THR A 315 49.70 9.61 -40.10
N GLU A 316 50.89 9.34 -39.48
CA GLU A 316 50.96 8.75 -38.15
C GLU A 316 50.40 9.67 -37.07
N THR A 317 50.70 10.96 -37.12
CA THR A 317 50.17 11.93 -36.14
C THR A 317 48.66 12.11 -36.32
N ASN A 318 48.14 12.14 -37.54
CA ASN A 318 46.71 12.19 -37.81
C ASN A 318 46.03 10.90 -37.41
N LEU A 319 46.63 9.75 -37.68
CA LEU A 319 46.07 8.45 -37.32
C LEU A 319 46.05 8.21 -35.80
N LEU A 320 47.08 8.71 -35.08
CA LEU A 320 47.13 8.68 -33.62
C LEU A 320 46.06 9.59 -33.01
N SER A 321 45.81 10.78 -33.59
CA SER A 321 44.74 11.66 -33.12
C SER A 321 43.36 11.08 -33.36
N GLU A 322 43.12 10.44 -34.53
CA GLU A 322 41.84 9.79 -34.82
C GLU A 322 41.59 8.55 -33.93
N LYS A 323 42.65 7.83 -33.57
CA LYS A 323 42.58 6.69 -32.61
C LYS A 323 42.32 7.17 -31.19
N ALA A 324 42.84 8.32 -30.77
CA ALA A 324 42.51 8.92 -29.49
C ALA A 324 41.01 9.26 -29.41
N ILE A 325 40.49 9.87 -30.47
CA ILE A 325 39.06 10.16 -30.61
C ILE A 325 38.22 8.89 -30.54
N LEU A 326 38.62 7.81 -31.24
CA LEU A 326 37.94 6.54 -31.21
C LEU A 326 37.93 5.91 -29.81
N LYS A 327 39.06 5.98 -29.09
CA LYS A 327 39.19 5.48 -27.73
C LYS A 327 38.30 6.26 -26.75
N ASP A 328 38.27 7.59 -26.89
CA ASP A 328 37.42 8.42 -26.06
C ASP A 328 35.95 8.16 -26.34
N LEU A 329 35.57 8.01 -27.61
CA LEU A 329 34.21 7.62 -28.00
C LEU A 329 33.84 6.25 -27.46
N ALA A 330 34.76 5.27 -27.49
CA ALA A 330 34.52 3.93 -26.92
C ALA A 330 34.39 3.97 -25.39
N LYS A 331 35.22 4.77 -24.73
CA LYS A 331 35.16 4.99 -23.29
C LYS A 331 33.83 5.64 -22.87
N ASP A 332 33.38 6.64 -23.60
CA ASP A 332 32.09 7.28 -23.36
C ASP A 332 30.94 6.28 -23.48
N VAL A 333 30.98 5.38 -24.48
CA VAL A 333 30.00 4.32 -24.65
C VAL A 333 29.99 3.36 -23.43
N VAL A 334 31.19 2.99 -22.95
CA VAL A 334 31.30 2.12 -21.74
C VAL A 334 30.74 2.83 -20.50
N GLN A 335 31.13 4.11 -20.32
CA GLN A 335 30.60 4.89 -19.18
C GLN A 335 29.09 5.04 -19.21
N HIS A 336 28.51 5.29 -20.39
CA HIS A 336 27.07 5.36 -20.54
C HIS A 336 26.39 3.98 -20.28
N ALA A 337 27.05 2.89 -20.67
CA ALA A 337 26.55 1.54 -20.40
C ALA A 337 26.59 1.19 -18.91
N GLU A 338 27.67 1.57 -18.21
CA GLU A 338 27.77 1.42 -16.75
C GLU A 338 26.73 2.28 -16.03
N ALA A 339 26.58 3.53 -16.42
CA ALA A 339 25.56 4.41 -15.89
C ALA A 339 24.13 3.84 -16.11
N LYS A 340 23.87 3.29 -17.31
CA LYS A 340 22.62 2.61 -17.61
C LYS A 340 22.40 1.39 -16.71
N SER A 341 23.45 0.61 -16.45
CA SER A 341 23.36 -0.56 -15.57
C SER A 341 22.94 -0.15 -14.15
N GLN A 342 23.57 0.91 -13.60
CA GLN A 342 23.22 1.43 -12.28
C GLN A 342 21.77 1.95 -12.22
N VAL A 343 21.36 2.72 -13.22
CA VAL A 343 19.99 3.23 -13.32
C VAL A 343 18.97 2.09 -13.52
N THR A 344 19.36 1.03 -14.21
CA THR A 344 18.52 -0.14 -14.42
C THR A 344 18.35 -0.95 -13.12
N GLU A 345 19.42 -1.04 -12.33
CA GLU A 345 19.34 -1.63 -10.99
C GLU A 345 18.43 -0.82 -10.06
N GLU A 346 18.58 0.51 -10.06
CA GLU A 346 17.68 1.39 -9.31
C GLU A 346 16.22 1.22 -9.75
N LYS A 347 15.97 1.14 -11.06
CA LYS A 347 14.64 0.83 -11.60
C LYS A 347 14.09 -0.47 -11.04
N HIS A 348 14.93 -1.52 -10.96
CA HIS A 348 14.51 -2.81 -10.44
C HIS A 348 14.02 -2.71 -8.97
N TYR A 349 14.75 -1.97 -8.13
CA TYR A 349 14.29 -1.72 -6.76
C TYR A 349 12.99 -0.93 -6.70
N LEU A 350 12.83 0.07 -7.56
CA LEU A 350 11.58 0.83 -7.63
C LEU A 350 10.41 -0.01 -8.16
N ASP A 351 10.67 -0.92 -9.08
CA ASP A 351 9.65 -1.84 -9.59
C ASP A 351 9.18 -2.80 -8.49
N ILE A 352 10.10 -3.33 -7.68
CA ILE A 352 9.77 -4.14 -6.50
C ILE A 352 8.96 -3.30 -5.49
N ALA A 353 9.42 -2.09 -5.19
CA ALA A 353 8.72 -1.19 -4.28
C ALA A 353 7.32 -0.85 -4.80
N SER A 354 7.16 -0.66 -6.11
CA SER A 354 5.86 -0.40 -6.74
C SER A 354 4.88 -1.57 -6.53
N VAL A 355 5.35 -2.80 -6.64
CA VAL A 355 4.51 -3.98 -6.36
C VAL A 355 4.06 -4.00 -4.90
N LEU A 356 4.95 -3.66 -3.98
CA LEU A 356 4.63 -3.60 -2.55
C LEU A 356 3.66 -2.47 -2.20
N LEU A 357 3.77 -1.32 -2.87
CA LEU A 357 2.94 -0.14 -2.60
C LEU A 357 1.60 -0.14 -3.34
N LYS A 358 1.38 -1.08 -4.28
CA LYS A 358 0.06 -1.29 -4.88
C LYS A 358 -0.98 -1.66 -3.83
N ASP A 359 -2.24 -1.48 -4.18
CA ASP A 359 -3.36 -1.80 -3.29
C ASP A 359 -3.38 -3.25 -2.82
N THR A 360 -2.90 -4.18 -3.65
CA THR A 360 -2.75 -5.61 -3.32
C THR A 360 -1.50 -5.92 -2.47
N GLY A 361 -0.64 -4.95 -2.24
CA GLY A 361 0.62 -5.09 -1.50
C GLY A 361 0.49 -4.89 0.01
N ILE A 362 1.28 -3.95 0.55
CA ILE A 362 1.37 -3.67 1.99
C ILE A 362 0.02 -3.24 2.56
N LYS A 363 -0.71 -2.38 1.85
CA LYS A 363 -2.02 -1.90 2.33
C LYS A 363 -2.98 -3.05 2.61
N THR A 364 -3.12 -3.97 1.66
CA THR A 364 -3.98 -5.15 1.86
C THR A 364 -3.49 -6.05 3.00
N LYS A 365 -2.17 -6.20 3.18
CA LYS A 365 -1.63 -6.97 4.31
C LYS A 365 -1.98 -6.33 5.65
N ILE A 366 -1.91 -5.01 5.75
CA ILE A 366 -2.29 -4.28 6.97
C ILE A 366 -3.79 -4.44 7.21
N ILE A 367 -4.62 -4.18 6.19
CA ILE A 367 -6.07 -4.31 6.29
C ILE A 367 -6.45 -5.72 6.76
N ARG A 368 -5.83 -6.76 6.19
CA ARG A 368 -6.06 -8.17 6.57
C ARG A 368 -5.79 -8.44 8.05
N GLN A 369 -4.84 -7.73 8.66
CA GLN A 369 -4.57 -7.86 10.09
C GLN A 369 -5.68 -7.23 10.96
N TYR A 370 -6.34 -6.18 10.45
CA TYR A 370 -7.42 -5.50 11.17
C TYR A 370 -8.81 -6.10 10.93
N LEU A 371 -9.01 -6.79 9.81
CA LEU A 371 -10.32 -7.40 9.50
C LEU A 371 -10.89 -8.29 10.63
N PRO A 372 -10.11 -9.15 11.29
CA PRO A 372 -10.63 -9.93 12.41
C PRO A 372 -11.09 -9.05 13.58
N VAL A 373 -10.38 -7.95 13.82
CA VAL A 373 -10.75 -6.99 14.88
C VAL A 373 -12.01 -6.24 14.49
N ILE A 374 -12.11 -5.79 13.25
CA ILE A 374 -13.29 -5.13 12.68
C ILE A 374 -14.48 -6.05 12.81
N ASN A 375 -14.40 -7.27 12.30
CA ASN A 375 -15.48 -8.26 12.33
C ASN A 375 -15.90 -8.58 13.76
N LYS A 376 -14.95 -8.72 14.67
CA LYS A 376 -15.24 -8.95 16.10
C LYS A 376 -15.98 -7.76 16.72
N LEU A 377 -15.57 -6.54 16.43
CA LEU A 377 -16.22 -5.34 16.97
C LEU A 377 -17.63 -5.16 16.42
N VAL A 378 -17.82 -5.32 15.11
CA VAL A 378 -19.14 -5.24 14.49
C VAL A 378 -20.09 -6.24 15.16
N ASN A 379 -19.68 -7.51 15.26
CA ASN A 379 -20.50 -8.55 15.87
C ASN A 379 -20.76 -8.27 17.36
N LYS A 380 -19.80 -7.71 18.09
CA LYS A 380 -19.99 -7.26 19.48
C LYS A 380 -21.08 -6.19 19.58
N TYR A 381 -21.06 -5.19 18.71
CA TYR A 381 -22.05 -4.12 18.73
C TYR A 381 -23.42 -4.60 18.25
N LEU A 382 -23.49 -5.49 17.27
CA LEU A 382 -24.73 -6.11 16.83
C LEU A 382 -25.37 -6.92 17.97
N GLN A 383 -24.57 -7.71 18.67
CA GLN A 383 -25.03 -8.45 19.84
C GLN A 383 -25.52 -7.54 20.96
N ALA A 384 -24.83 -6.41 21.21
CA ALA A 384 -25.25 -5.43 22.21
C ALA A 384 -26.58 -4.76 21.87
N MET A 385 -26.96 -4.74 20.59
CA MET A 385 -28.27 -4.25 20.11
C MET A 385 -29.30 -5.36 19.94
N ASP A 386 -29.07 -6.54 20.56
CA ASP A 386 -29.95 -7.73 20.47
C ASP A 386 -30.19 -8.18 19.01
N PHE A 387 -29.18 -7.99 18.17
CA PHE A 387 -29.22 -8.38 16.76
C PHE A 387 -28.26 -9.54 16.50
N PHE A 388 -28.80 -10.73 16.51
CA PHE A 388 -28.03 -11.97 16.44
C PHE A 388 -27.84 -12.42 15.00
N CYS A 389 -26.95 -11.72 14.29
CA CYS A 389 -26.39 -12.16 13.01
C CYS A 389 -24.88 -12.27 13.13
N HIS A 390 -24.27 -13.01 12.24
CA HIS A 390 -22.82 -13.04 12.09
C HIS A 390 -22.44 -12.22 10.87
N PHE A 391 -21.85 -11.07 11.11
CA PHE A 391 -21.34 -10.17 10.08
C PHE A 391 -19.85 -10.44 9.85
N GLU A 392 -19.46 -10.59 8.62
CA GLU A 392 -18.08 -10.73 8.19
C GLU A 392 -17.82 -9.82 6.99
N LEU A 393 -16.81 -8.99 7.09
CA LEU A 393 -16.25 -8.21 6.00
C LEU A 393 -15.00 -8.94 5.48
N ASP A 394 -14.95 -9.21 4.19
CA ASP A 394 -13.80 -9.84 3.57
C ASP A 394 -12.72 -8.83 3.13
N GLU A 395 -11.61 -9.32 2.60
CA GLU A 395 -10.48 -8.49 2.15
C GLU A 395 -10.80 -7.59 0.95
N THR A 396 -11.87 -7.90 0.24
CA THR A 396 -12.40 -7.12 -0.87
C THR A 396 -13.50 -6.17 -0.44
N PHE A 397 -13.75 -6.08 0.88
CA PHE A 397 -14.80 -5.27 1.51
C PHE A 397 -16.22 -5.64 1.09
N ASN A 398 -16.43 -6.88 0.70
CA ASN A 398 -17.76 -7.44 0.54
C ASN A 398 -18.21 -8.01 1.88
N GLU A 399 -19.49 -7.84 2.17
CA GLU A 399 -20.09 -8.36 3.36
C GLU A 399 -20.59 -9.80 3.17
N LYS A 400 -20.48 -10.60 4.22
CA LYS A 400 -21.16 -11.87 4.39
C LYS A 400 -21.90 -11.85 5.69
N ILE A 401 -23.22 -11.88 5.64
CA ILE A 401 -24.04 -11.81 6.83
C ILE A 401 -24.81 -13.13 6.95
N LYS A 402 -24.61 -13.83 8.06
CA LYS A 402 -25.26 -15.11 8.34
C LYS A 402 -26.21 -14.94 9.53
N SER A 403 -27.47 -15.33 9.37
CA SER A 403 -28.43 -15.41 10.46
C SER A 403 -28.46 -16.84 11.03
N ARG A 404 -28.98 -17.01 12.26
CA ARG A 404 -29.05 -18.31 12.96
C ARG A 404 -29.68 -19.46 12.15
N HIS A 405 -30.51 -19.16 11.16
CA HIS A 405 -31.30 -20.14 10.43
C HIS A 405 -31.27 -19.96 8.92
N ARG A 406 -30.39 -19.14 8.39
CA ARG A 406 -30.36 -18.82 6.98
C ARG A 406 -28.91 -18.76 6.45
N ASP A 407 -28.75 -19.15 5.25
CA ASP A 407 -27.50 -19.03 4.49
C ASP A 407 -27.16 -17.55 4.22
N GLU A 408 -26.22 -17.24 3.42
CA GLU A 408 -25.65 -15.91 3.26
C GLU A 408 -26.65 -14.87 2.77
N PHE A 409 -26.68 -13.71 3.43
CA PHE A 409 -27.46 -12.53 3.04
C PHE A 409 -26.56 -11.38 2.66
N SER A 410 -27.05 -10.52 1.77
CA SER A 410 -26.48 -9.20 1.56
C SER A 410 -27.15 -8.16 2.47
N TYR A 411 -26.46 -7.05 2.73
CA TYR A 411 -27.01 -5.92 3.48
C TYR A 411 -28.36 -5.43 2.89
N ALA A 412 -28.52 -5.48 1.57
CA ALA A 412 -29.74 -5.05 0.90
C ALA A 412 -30.99 -5.87 1.29
N SER A 413 -30.80 -7.11 1.77
CA SER A 413 -31.90 -8.03 2.11
C SER A 413 -32.53 -7.77 3.47
N PHE A 414 -31.96 -6.88 4.27
CA PHE A 414 -32.44 -6.57 5.62
C PHE A 414 -33.50 -5.46 5.60
N SER A 415 -34.37 -5.49 6.60
CA SER A 415 -35.32 -4.39 6.85
C SER A 415 -34.57 -3.11 7.24
N GLU A 416 -35.22 -1.95 7.11
CA GLU A 416 -34.57 -0.67 7.43
C GLU A 416 -34.09 -0.60 8.89
N GLY A 417 -34.86 -1.18 9.85
CA GLY A 417 -34.42 -1.23 11.25
C GLY A 417 -33.21 -2.13 11.50
N GLU A 418 -33.11 -3.23 10.77
CA GLU A 418 -31.93 -4.11 10.82
C GLU A 418 -30.73 -3.46 10.16
N LYS A 419 -30.90 -2.81 9.01
CA LYS A 419 -29.86 -2.01 8.34
C LYS A 419 -29.34 -0.93 9.28
N GLN A 420 -30.21 -0.23 9.97
CA GLN A 420 -29.82 0.81 10.90
C GLN A 420 -28.98 0.29 12.07
N ARG A 421 -29.28 -0.94 12.58
CA ARG A 421 -28.45 -1.59 13.61
C ARG A 421 -27.08 -1.97 13.04
N ILE A 422 -27.00 -2.42 11.80
CA ILE A 422 -25.72 -2.69 11.12
C ILE A 422 -24.92 -1.40 10.95
N ASP A 423 -25.56 -0.32 10.50
CA ASP A 423 -24.90 0.98 10.29
C ASP A 423 -24.37 1.57 11.61
N LEU A 424 -25.15 1.45 12.67
CA LEU A 424 -24.71 1.84 14.02
C LEU A 424 -23.52 0.97 14.48
N ALA A 425 -23.60 -0.34 14.31
CA ALA A 425 -22.50 -1.23 14.67
C ALA A 425 -21.21 -0.88 13.91
N LEU A 426 -21.32 -0.56 12.63
CA LEU A 426 -20.20 -0.08 11.81
C LEU A 426 -19.68 1.28 12.30
N LEU A 427 -20.53 2.26 12.56
CA LEU A 427 -20.15 3.55 13.10
C LEU A 427 -19.34 3.40 14.41
N PHE A 428 -19.85 2.65 15.37
CA PHE A 428 -19.13 2.40 16.62
C PHE A 428 -17.85 1.62 16.43
N THR A 429 -17.82 0.71 15.47
CA THR A 429 -16.60 -0.02 15.08
C THR A 429 -15.55 0.92 14.53
N TRP A 430 -15.90 1.79 13.58
CA TRP A 430 -14.98 2.76 12.98
C TRP A 430 -14.45 3.74 14.02
N ARG A 431 -15.29 4.24 14.90
CA ARG A 431 -14.87 5.08 16.04
C ARG A 431 -13.87 4.36 16.94
N THR A 432 -14.16 3.11 17.28
CA THR A 432 -13.28 2.33 18.14
C THR A 432 -11.92 2.11 17.49
N ILE A 433 -11.88 1.79 16.20
CA ILE A 433 -10.63 1.59 15.46
C ILE A 433 -9.86 2.90 15.32
N ALA A 434 -10.53 4.00 14.98
CA ALA A 434 -9.92 5.33 14.90
C ALA A 434 -9.29 5.73 16.24
N LYS A 435 -9.98 5.48 17.36
CA LYS A 435 -9.45 5.70 18.72
C LYS A 435 -8.25 4.80 19.02
N MET A 436 -8.28 3.53 18.63
CA MET A 436 -7.16 2.60 18.81
C MET A 436 -5.92 3.01 18.03
N LYS A 437 -6.10 3.66 16.91
CA LYS A 437 -5.00 4.15 16.06
C LYS A 437 -4.49 5.53 16.43
N ASN A 438 -5.14 6.24 17.32
CA ASN A 438 -4.89 7.67 17.61
C ASN A 438 -4.98 8.57 16.38
N CYS A 439 -5.66 8.14 15.32
CA CYS A 439 -5.66 8.83 14.02
C CYS A 439 -6.77 9.79 13.95
N ALA A 440 -7.70 10.06 14.59
CA ALA A 440 -8.75 11.06 14.54
C ALA A 440 -9.81 10.79 15.62
N SER A 441 -9.36 10.83 16.84
CA SER A 441 -10.25 10.72 17.99
C SER A 441 -11.02 12.04 18.15
N THR A 442 -12.16 12.15 17.45
CA THR A 442 -13.08 13.24 17.70
C THR A 442 -13.89 12.94 18.95
N ASN A 443 -14.06 13.93 19.80
CA ASN A 443 -14.91 13.84 20.98
C ASN A 443 -16.38 14.21 20.69
N ILE A 444 -16.79 14.23 19.42
CA ILE A 444 -18.14 14.53 18.98
C ILE A 444 -18.77 13.36 18.25
N LEU A 445 -20.06 13.13 18.47
CA LEU A 445 -20.91 12.20 17.74
C LEU A 445 -22.25 12.88 17.46
N LEU A 446 -22.66 12.88 16.20
CA LEU A 446 -23.91 13.46 15.73
C LEU A 446 -24.83 12.34 15.23
N LEU A 447 -25.98 12.20 15.84
CA LEU A 447 -27.03 11.25 15.47
C LEU A 447 -28.26 12.03 15.01
N ASP A 448 -28.44 12.09 13.69
CA ASP A 448 -29.52 12.90 13.09
C ASP A 448 -30.66 12.00 12.63
N GLU A 449 -31.84 12.16 13.25
CA GLU A 449 -33.07 11.37 13.00
C GLU A 449 -32.91 9.86 13.14
N VAL A 450 -31.85 9.38 13.79
CA VAL A 450 -31.56 7.95 13.96
C VAL A 450 -32.66 7.24 14.75
N PHE A 451 -33.27 7.96 15.71
CA PHE A 451 -34.33 7.45 16.57
C PHE A 451 -35.74 7.60 15.97
N ASP A 452 -35.86 8.31 14.85
CA ASP A 452 -37.17 8.74 14.32
C ASP A 452 -37.79 7.73 13.36
N SER A 453 -36.96 6.96 12.66
CA SER A 453 -37.45 6.13 11.54
C SER A 453 -37.75 4.67 11.91
N SER A 454 -36.75 3.89 12.24
CA SER A 454 -36.87 2.42 12.16
C SER A 454 -36.57 1.68 13.45
N LEU A 455 -36.23 2.40 14.54
CA LEU A 455 -36.00 1.77 15.84
C LEU A 455 -37.29 1.68 16.65
N ASP A 456 -37.55 0.49 17.15
CA ASP A 456 -38.57 0.25 18.18
C ASP A 456 -38.10 0.73 19.57
N VAL A 457 -38.96 0.66 20.56
CA VAL A 457 -38.64 1.11 21.93
C VAL A 457 -37.43 0.36 22.48
N ASN A 458 -37.38 -0.95 22.30
CA ASN A 458 -36.24 -1.77 22.73
C ASN A 458 -34.98 -1.42 22.01
N GLY A 459 -35.03 -1.23 20.66
CA GLY A 459 -33.89 -0.77 19.84
C GLY A 459 -33.35 0.58 20.31
N THR A 460 -34.23 1.51 20.69
CA THR A 460 -33.85 2.80 21.29
C THR A 460 -33.06 2.59 22.57
N ASP A 461 -33.51 1.71 23.49
CA ASP A 461 -32.83 1.44 24.75
C ASP A 461 -31.46 0.77 24.53
N TYR A 462 -31.32 -0.14 23.57
CA TYR A 462 -30.03 -0.75 23.21
C TYR A 462 -29.04 0.30 22.67
N VAL A 463 -29.50 1.20 21.79
CA VAL A 463 -28.64 2.27 21.27
C VAL A 463 -28.24 3.26 22.37
N MET A 464 -29.16 3.60 23.28
CA MET A 464 -28.85 4.43 24.44
C MET A 464 -27.80 3.77 25.35
N ASN A 465 -27.92 2.48 25.60
CA ASN A 465 -26.92 1.75 26.35
C ASN A 465 -25.54 1.79 25.67
N LEU A 466 -25.48 1.66 24.34
CA LEU A 466 -24.24 1.80 23.59
C LEU A 466 -23.66 3.22 23.70
N ILE A 467 -24.48 4.25 23.56
CA ILE A 467 -24.07 5.66 23.74
C ILE A 467 -23.46 5.86 25.12
N ASN A 468 -24.06 5.32 26.16
CA ASN A 468 -23.56 5.41 27.53
C ASN A 468 -22.18 4.72 27.70
N THR A 469 -21.83 3.76 26.83
CA THR A 469 -20.50 3.13 26.87
C THR A 469 -19.38 4.00 26.28
N LEU A 470 -19.72 5.09 25.58
CA LEU A 470 -18.71 5.97 24.95
C LEU A 470 -17.89 6.80 25.97
N GLY A 471 -18.34 6.85 27.22
CA GLY A 471 -17.69 7.59 28.31
C GLY A 471 -17.98 9.09 28.28
N GLU A 472 -17.56 9.76 29.36
CA GLU A 472 -17.87 11.19 29.58
C GLU A 472 -17.09 12.13 28.65
N GLU A 473 -16.07 11.64 27.99
CA GLU A 473 -15.24 12.44 27.08
C GLU A 473 -15.87 12.67 25.70
N THR A 474 -16.97 11.98 25.37
CA THR A 474 -17.62 12.09 24.06
C THR A 474 -18.90 12.89 24.17
N ASN A 475 -18.95 14.02 23.46
CA ASN A 475 -20.17 14.81 23.31
C ASN A 475 -21.08 14.17 22.25
N VAL A 476 -22.23 13.70 22.67
CA VAL A 476 -23.21 13.09 21.77
C VAL A 476 -24.36 14.07 21.56
N PHE A 477 -24.59 14.45 20.32
CA PHE A 477 -25.71 15.26 19.90
C PHE A 477 -26.72 14.39 19.16
N VAL A 478 -27.95 14.37 19.64
CA VAL A 478 -29.05 13.66 19.02
C VAL A 478 -30.08 14.64 18.53
N ILE A 479 -30.38 14.58 17.24
CA ILE A 479 -31.45 15.37 16.62
C ILE A 479 -32.60 14.39 16.37
N SER A 480 -33.79 14.73 16.87
CA SER A 480 -34.95 13.85 16.74
C SER A 480 -36.25 14.65 16.81
N HIS A 481 -37.23 14.15 16.08
CA HIS A 481 -38.62 14.64 16.18
C HIS A 481 -39.43 13.92 17.26
N LYS A 482 -38.95 12.81 17.81
CA LYS A 482 -39.58 12.01 18.86
C LYS A 482 -39.16 12.46 20.27
N GLY A 483 -39.35 13.77 20.55
CA GLY A 483 -38.95 14.36 21.82
C GLY A 483 -39.49 13.64 23.05
N ASP A 484 -40.74 13.16 23.00
CA ASP A 484 -41.40 12.52 24.12
C ASP A 484 -40.74 11.18 24.54
N LEU A 485 -40.11 10.47 23.60
CA LEU A 485 -39.42 9.19 23.89
C LEU A 485 -37.98 9.38 24.40
N LEU A 486 -37.39 10.54 24.15
CA LEU A 486 -36.00 10.82 24.41
C LEU A 486 -35.75 11.82 25.54
N PHE A 487 -36.80 12.53 26.02
CA PHE A 487 -36.68 13.62 26.95
C PHE A 487 -35.96 13.26 28.25
N ASP A 488 -36.26 12.11 28.82
CA ASP A 488 -35.68 11.63 30.09
C ASP A 488 -34.33 10.89 29.89
N LYS A 489 -33.90 10.72 28.65
CA LYS A 489 -32.71 9.90 28.35
C LYS A 489 -31.44 10.73 28.19
N PHE A 490 -31.57 12.07 28.09
CA PHE A 490 -30.44 12.99 27.89
C PHE A 490 -30.32 14.02 29.02
N ARG A 491 -29.07 14.37 29.35
CA ARG A 491 -28.76 15.36 30.40
C ARG A 491 -29.22 16.80 30.03
N SER A 492 -29.27 17.10 28.75
CA SER A 492 -29.64 18.43 28.25
C SER A 492 -30.46 18.26 26.98
N VAL A 493 -31.53 19.00 26.91
CA VAL A 493 -32.44 19.04 25.76
C VAL A 493 -32.62 20.48 25.29
N ILE A 494 -32.37 20.69 23.99
CA ILE A 494 -32.63 21.99 23.33
C ILE A 494 -33.84 21.79 22.43
N LYS A 495 -34.94 22.40 22.75
CA LYS A 495 -36.17 22.35 21.97
C LYS A 495 -36.22 23.49 20.97
N PHE A 496 -36.42 23.19 19.70
CA PHE A 496 -36.66 24.17 18.66
C PHE A 496 -38.15 24.22 18.34
N GLU A 497 -38.64 25.42 18.24
CA GLU A 497 -40.00 25.67 17.78
C GLU A 497 -40.02 26.60 16.57
N LYS A 498 -41.02 26.43 15.72
CA LYS A 498 -41.24 27.29 14.57
C LYS A 498 -42.21 28.41 14.96
N ASN A 499 -41.74 29.64 14.95
CA ASN A 499 -42.59 30.81 15.13
C ASN A 499 -42.67 31.56 13.78
N GLN A 500 -43.85 31.53 13.20
CA GLN A 500 -44.09 31.98 11.83
C GLN A 500 -43.18 31.27 10.83
N ASN A 501 -42.17 31.94 10.26
CA ASN A 501 -41.23 31.39 9.29
C ASN A 501 -39.81 31.21 9.85
N PHE A 502 -39.60 31.41 11.13
CA PHE A 502 -38.31 31.32 11.79
C PHE A 502 -38.31 30.21 12.85
N SER A 503 -37.22 29.44 12.89
CA SER A 503 -36.96 28.54 14.00
C SER A 503 -36.26 29.27 15.13
N ARG A 504 -36.71 29.07 16.37
CA ARG A 504 -36.08 29.60 17.58
C ARG A 504 -35.97 28.54 18.65
N ILE A 505 -35.08 28.74 19.58
CA ILE A 505 -35.00 27.89 20.76
C ILE A 505 -36.23 28.22 21.63
N ALA A 506 -36.95 27.18 22.04
CA ALA A 506 -38.04 27.32 23.00
C ALA A 506 -37.47 27.70 24.37
N THR A 507 -37.95 28.74 24.96
CA THR A 507 -37.56 29.20 26.30
C THR A 507 -38.28 28.42 27.38
#